data_bc168a6fc7329e81b89b8e28cfb16ac9
#
_entry.id   bc168a6fc7329e81b89b8e28cfb16ac9
#
_cell.length_a   1.000
_cell.length_b   1.000
_cell.length_c   1.000
_cell.angle_alpha   90.00
_cell.angle_beta   90.00
_cell.angle_gamma   90.00
#
_symmetry.space_group_name_H-M   'P 1'
#
loop_
_entity.id
_entity.type
_entity.pdbx_description
1 polymer ?
#
loop_
_entity_poly.entity_id
_entity_poly.type
_entity_poly.pdbx_seq_one_letter_code
_entity_poly.pdbx_strand_id
1 'polypeptide(L)'
;MKILITGLNGTLAPRLAEAARAAGHQVIAWDRAAVNPDDEALSAAWLSAQSVDAIAHLGMSSARFSGWLASRCPNFLFTSTVMVFDHQPDGPHDVADERTAKDDYGRYKIDCENAVLLANERPVIARIGWQIDATQPGNNMLTALDDWQKRDGRVSASHAWTPACSFMTDTAAALLGLIERPLPGVHHLDSNADEAWRFDELARALAREFGRDWQVEANEDYRHDQRLVGGPSGLPPLSARLAR
;
A
#
# COMPACT_ATOMS: atom_id res chain seq x y z
N MET A 1 -7.38 -13.40 16.71
CA MET A 1 -6.03 -13.79 16.26
C MET A 1 -5.00 -12.87 16.90
N LYS A 2 -3.76 -13.34 16.96
CA LYS A 2 -2.59 -12.57 17.34
C LYS A 2 -1.80 -12.23 16.07
N ILE A 3 -1.81 -10.97 15.67
CA ILE A 3 -1.29 -10.50 14.39
C ILE A 3 -0.02 -9.69 14.63
N LEU A 4 1.10 -10.14 14.06
CA LEU A 4 2.32 -9.34 14.00
C LEU A 4 2.21 -8.34 12.86
N ILE A 5 2.39 -7.05 13.15
CA ILE A 5 2.41 -5.99 12.14
C ILE A 5 3.77 -5.30 12.17
N THR A 6 4.45 -5.25 11.03
CA THR A 6 5.67 -4.46 10.87
C THR A 6 5.34 -3.09 10.27
N GLY A 7 6.22 -2.11 10.48
CA GLY A 7 6.06 -0.78 9.86
C GLY A 7 5.12 0.17 10.62
N LEU A 8 4.85 -0.05 11.90
CA LEU A 8 3.96 0.78 12.71
C LEU A 8 4.42 2.25 12.87
N ASN A 9 5.65 2.58 12.51
CA ASN A 9 6.14 3.96 12.43
C ASN A 9 5.81 4.63 11.07
N GLY A 10 5.19 3.89 10.12
CA GLY A 10 4.72 4.41 8.85
C GLY A 10 3.29 4.93 8.93
N THR A 11 2.64 5.15 7.77
CA THR A 11 1.28 5.70 7.69
C THR A 11 0.19 4.63 7.64
N LEU A 12 0.33 3.58 6.83
CA LEU A 12 -0.70 2.56 6.63
C LEU A 12 -0.76 1.52 7.77
N ALA A 13 0.38 1.08 8.29
CA ALA A 13 0.40 0.04 9.33
C ALA A 13 -0.34 0.43 10.62
N PRO A 14 -0.30 1.68 11.12
CA PRO A 14 -1.16 2.11 12.23
C PRO A 14 -2.65 1.96 11.94
N ARG A 15 -3.11 2.24 10.72
CA ARG A 15 -4.51 2.07 10.32
C ARG A 15 -4.93 0.61 10.32
N LEU A 16 -4.09 -0.27 9.81
CA LEU A 16 -4.31 -1.71 9.90
C LEU A 16 -4.37 -2.18 11.36
N ALA A 17 -3.46 -1.67 12.21
CA ALA A 17 -3.45 -2.01 13.62
C ALA A 17 -4.70 -1.54 14.37
N GLU A 18 -5.20 -0.34 14.05
CA GLU A 18 -6.47 0.18 14.57
C GLU A 18 -7.65 -0.71 14.16
N ALA A 19 -7.75 -1.04 12.85
CA ALA A 19 -8.78 -1.92 12.34
C ALA A 19 -8.74 -3.32 12.98
N ALA A 20 -7.54 -3.91 13.11
CA ALA A 20 -7.36 -5.20 13.75
C ALA A 20 -7.78 -5.21 15.22
N ARG A 21 -7.41 -4.17 15.99
CA ARG A 21 -7.83 -4.03 17.39
C ARG A 21 -9.34 -3.84 17.51
N ALA A 22 -9.95 -3.03 16.64
CA ALA A 22 -11.40 -2.82 16.62
C ALA A 22 -12.17 -4.12 16.31
N ALA A 23 -11.57 -5.02 15.50
CA ALA A 23 -12.10 -6.36 15.23
C ALA A 23 -11.80 -7.39 16.34
N GLY A 24 -11.20 -6.98 17.48
CA GLY A 24 -10.91 -7.85 18.61
C GLY A 24 -9.62 -8.68 18.47
N HIS A 25 -8.71 -8.32 17.55
CA HIS A 25 -7.43 -8.99 17.42
C HIS A 25 -6.37 -8.38 18.32
N GLN A 26 -5.44 -9.22 18.78
CA GLN A 26 -4.23 -8.76 19.46
C GLN A 26 -3.19 -8.37 18.41
N VAL A 27 -2.67 -7.15 18.50
CA VAL A 27 -1.62 -6.65 17.61
C VAL A 27 -0.27 -6.69 18.34
N ILE A 28 0.70 -7.34 17.71
CA ILE A 28 2.10 -7.35 18.12
C ILE A 28 2.87 -6.44 17.18
N ALA A 29 3.64 -5.51 17.76
CA ALA A 29 4.53 -4.63 17.00
C ALA A 29 5.92 -5.27 16.84
N TRP A 30 6.49 -5.20 15.64
CA TRP A 30 7.94 -5.44 15.47
C TRP A 30 8.68 -4.15 15.82
N ASP A 31 9.38 -4.16 16.92
CA ASP A 31 10.26 -3.05 17.32
C ASP A 31 11.67 -3.29 16.76
N ARG A 32 12.02 -2.55 15.70
CA ARG A 32 13.34 -2.65 15.04
C ARG A 32 14.50 -2.17 15.92
N ALA A 33 14.24 -1.34 16.93
CA ALA A 33 15.27 -0.89 17.86
C ALA A 33 15.63 -1.99 18.86
N ALA A 34 14.65 -2.79 19.28
CA ALA A 34 14.85 -3.92 20.17
C ALA A 34 15.28 -5.20 19.43
N VAL A 35 14.76 -5.42 18.20
CA VAL A 35 15.00 -6.64 17.42
C VAL A 35 15.45 -6.23 16.01
N ASN A 36 16.76 -6.21 15.80
CA ASN A 36 17.35 -5.88 14.51
C ASN A 36 16.96 -6.95 13.47
N PRO A 37 16.29 -6.58 12.36
CA PRO A 37 15.92 -7.52 11.29
C PRO A 37 17.11 -8.26 10.66
N ASP A 38 18.30 -7.68 10.70
CA ASP A 38 19.52 -8.26 10.15
C ASP A 38 20.16 -9.30 11.07
N ASP A 39 19.75 -9.35 12.36
CA ASP A 39 20.11 -10.42 13.30
C ASP A 39 19.06 -11.52 13.27
N GLU A 40 19.31 -12.54 12.44
CA GLU A 40 18.36 -13.64 12.23
C GLU A 40 18.15 -14.48 13.50
N ALA A 41 19.19 -14.69 14.31
CA ALA A 41 19.10 -15.48 15.54
C ALA A 41 18.23 -14.77 16.59
N LEU A 42 18.46 -13.49 16.81
CA LEU A 42 17.64 -12.65 17.71
C LEU A 42 16.20 -12.56 17.20
N SER A 43 16.02 -12.34 15.90
CA SER A 43 14.70 -12.26 15.25
C SER A 43 13.92 -13.57 15.42
N ALA A 44 14.55 -14.71 15.22
CA ALA A 44 13.93 -16.03 15.37
C ALA A 44 13.53 -16.30 16.83
N ALA A 45 14.42 -16.04 17.78
CA ALA A 45 14.13 -16.22 19.21
C ALA A 45 12.96 -15.34 19.66
N TRP A 46 12.97 -14.06 19.26
CA TRP A 46 11.90 -13.13 19.61
C TRP A 46 10.56 -13.53 18.98
N LEU A 47 10.52 -13.86 17.68
CA LEU A 47 9.30 -14.22 16.98
C LEU A 47 8.68 -15.52 17.57
N SER A 48 9.50 -16.51 17.87
CA SER A 48 9.04 -17.76 18.49
C SER A 48 8.34 -17.53 19.83
N ALA A 49 8.80 -16.56 20.62
CA ALA A 49 8.18 -16.20 21.88
C ALA A 49 6.82 -15.49 21.73
N GLN A 50 6.53 -14.94 20.54
CA GLN A 50 5.26 -14.21 20.31
C GLN A 50 4.07 -15.14 20.04
N SER A 51 4.27 -16.31 19.46
CA SER A 51 3.18 -17.25 19.08
C SER A 51 2.08 -16.57 18.24
N VAL A 52 2.46 -15.99 17.08
CA VAL A 52 1.54 -15.25 16.22
C VAL A 52 0.74 -16.17 15.30
N ASP A 53 -0.51 -15.80 15.01
CA ASP A 53 -1.41 -16.49 14.08
C ASP A 53 -1.24 -16.00 12.64
N ALA A 54 -0.82 -14.73 12.48
CA ALA A 54 -0.62 -14.09 11.18
C ALA A 54 0.48 -13.03 11.25
N ILE A 55 1.11 -12.78 10.09
CA ILE A 55 2.10 -11.70 9.92
C ILE A 55 1.66 -10.79 8.79
N ALA A 56 1.53 -9.49 9.07
CA ALA A 56 1.34 -8.43 8.09
C ALA A 56 2.63 -7.60 7.98
N HIS A 57 3.34 -7.76 6.86
CA HIS A 57 4.61 -7.09 6.62
C HIS A 57 4.42 -5.83 5.74
N LEU A 58 4.30 -4.67 6.43
CA LEU A 58 4.14 -3.36 5.79
C LEU A 58 5.41 -2.49 5.88
N GLY A 59 6.33 -2.87 6.75
CA GLY A 59 7.58 -2.12 6.94
C GLY A 59 8.56 -2.30 5.81
N MET A 60 9.34 -1.26 5.53
CA MET A 60 10.51 -1.41 4.65
C MET A 60 11.64 -2.15 5.37
N SER A 61 12.21 -3.15 4.69
CA SER A 61 13.31 -3.99 5.17
C SER A 61 14.08 -4.56 3.98
N SER A 62 15.07 -5.41 4.19
CA SER A 62 15.68 -6.13 3.07
C SER A 62 14.73 -7.18 2.47
N ALA A 63 14.92 -7.50 1.17
CA ALA A 63 14.19 -8.60 0.53
C ALA A 63 14.44 -9.94 1.24
N ARG A 64 15.68 -10.14 1.74
CA ARG A 64 16.03 -11.31 2.57
C ARG A 64 15.15 -11.40 3.82
N PHE A 65 14.95 -10.29 4.54
CA PHE A 65 14.12 -10.29 5.75
C PHE A 65 12.64 -10.51 5.42
N SER A 66 12.14 -9.94 4.29
CA SER A 66 10.77 -10.17 3.83
C SER A 66 10.51 -11.66 3.55
N GLY A 67 11.42 -12.32 2.83
CA GLY A 67 11.35 -13.77 2.59
C GLY A 67 11.48 -14.59 3.88
N TRP A 68 12.41 -14.19 4.75
CA TRP A 68 12.57 -14.86 6.05
C TRP A 68 11.29 -14.79 6.89
N LEU A 69 10.64 -13.61 7.01
CA LEU A 69 9.36 -13.48 7.71
C LEU A 69 8.27 -14.34 7.06
N ALA A 70 8.20 -14.36 5.73
CA ALA A 70 7.22 -15.14 4.99
C ALA A 70 7.35 -16.65 5.27
N SER A 71 8.56 -17.16 5.49
CA SER A 71 8.79 -18.57 5.84
C SER A 71 8.36 -18.96 7.26
N ARG A 72 8.07 -17.97 8.14
CA ARG A 72 7.79 -18.19 9.57
C ARG A 72 6.32 -18.33 9.91
N CYS A 73 5.41 -17.92 9.01
CA CYS A 73 3.98 -18.00 9.24
C CYS A 73 3.23 -18.29 7.93
N PRO A 74 2.44 -19.36 7.85
CA PRO A 74 1.65 -19.65 6.64
C PRO A 74 0.66 -18.53 6.29
N ASN A 75 0.06 -17.87 7.30
CA ASN A 75 -0.78 -16.71 7.10
C ASN A 75 0.09 -15.45 7.07
N PHE A 76 0.64 -15.16 5.89
CA PHE A 76 1.56 -14.06 5.67
C PHE A 76 1.03 -13.12 4.59
N LEU A 77 0.94 -11.83 4.93
CA LEU A 77 0.57 -10.75 4.04
C LEU A 77 1.74 -9.78 3.87
N PHE A 78 2.08 -9.47 2.61
CA PHE A 78 3.05 -8.45 2.23
C PHE A 78 2.39 -7.32 1.46
N THR A 79 2.65 -6.06 1.82
CA THR A 79 2.24 -4.92 1.01
C THR A 79 3.31 -4.56 -0.01
N SER A 80 2.93 -4.64 -1.28
CA SER A 80 3.68 -4.16 -2.42
C SER A 80 3.09 -2.86 -2.97
N THR A 81 3.37 -2.50 -4.20
CA THR A 81 3.07 -1.18 -4.75
C THR A 81 2.76 -1.25 -6.24
N VAL A 82 1.97 -0.30 -6.77
CA VAL A 82 1.81 -0.06 -8.20
C VAL A 82 3.15 0.26 -8.89
N MET A 83 4.12 0.81 -8.14
CA MET A 83 5.44 1.19 -8.68
C MET A 83 6.25 0.01 -9.24
N VAL A 84 5.83 -1.24 -9.03
CA VAL A 84 6.44 -2.40 -9.74
C VAL A 84 6.25 -2.31 -11.25
N PHE A 85 5.31 -1.49 -11.74
CA PHE A 85 5.00 -1.24 -13.15
C PHE A 85 5.48 0.12 -13.67
N ASP A 86 6.30 0.85 -12.93
CA ASP A 86 6.60 2.27 -13.17
C ASP A 86 7.17 2.59 -14.56
N HIS A 87 7.76 1.62 -15.26
CA HIS A 87 8.26 1.80 -16.63
C HIS A 87 7.30 1.34 -17.73
N GLN A 88 6.04 1.10 -17.38
CA GLN A 88 4.98 0.73 -18.32
C GLN A 88 3.82 1.74 -18.21
N PRO A 89 3.90 2.88 -18.92
CA PRO A 89 2.92 3.96 -18.76
C PRO A 89 1.55 3.65 -19.34
N ASP A 90 1.44 2.64 -20.20
CA ASP A 90 0.20 2.28 -20.89
C ASP A 90 -0.52 1.14 -20.14
N GLY A 91 -1.10 1.47 -18.97
CA GLY A 91 -2.00 0.57 -18.24
C GLY A 91 -3.41 0.51 -18.82
N PRO A 92 -4.40 0.00 -18.07
CA PRO A 92 -4.27 -0.48 -16.68
C PRO A 92 -3.45 -1.76 -16.57
N HIS A 93 -2.92 -2.04 -15.37
CA HIS A 93 -2.05 -3.19 -15.12
C HIS A 93 -2.82 -4.34 -14.48
N ASP A 94 -2.72 -5.52 -15.08
CA ASP A 94 -3.24 -6.78 -14.53
C ASP A 94 -2.25 -7.42 -13.54
N VAL A 95 -2.74 -8.31 -12.69
CA VAL A 95 -1.88 -9.06 -11.73
C VAL A 95 -0.81 -9.90 -12.42
N ALA A 96 -1.09 -10.36 -13.64
CA ALA A 96 -0.20 -11.19 -14.45
C ALA A 96 0.81 -10.38 -15.29
N ASP A 97 0.69 -9.05 -15.33
CA ASP A 97 1.59 -8.21 -16.12
C ASP A 97 3.03 -8.28 -15.60
N GLU A 98 3.97 -8.12 -16.52
CA GLU A 98 5.39 -8.07 -16.19
C GLU A 98 5.70 -6.84 -15.32
N ARG A 99 6.46 -7.05 -14.24
CA ARG A 99 6.93 -5.98 -13.36
C ARG A 99 8.15 -5.31 -13.99
N THR A 100 8.01 -4.07 -14.42
CA THR A 100 8.95 -3.36 -15.30
C THR A 100 9.77 -2.28 -14.61
N ALA A 101 9.58 -2.04 -13.31
CA ALA A 101 10.25 -0.97 -12.58
C ALA A 101 11.78 -0.99 -12.74
N LYS A 102 12.35 0.19 -12.97
CA LYS A 102 13.80 0.41 -13.09
C LYS A 102 14.35 1.32 -11.99
N ASP A 103 13.47 2.07 -11.31
CA ASP A 103 13.82 2.84 -10.14
C ASP A 103 14.12 1.93 -8.93
N ASP A 104 14.85 2.47 -7.96
CA ASP A 104 15.33 1.70 -6.81
C ASP A 104 14.18 1.18 -5.93
N TYR A 105 13.10 1.97 -5.79
CA TYR A 105 11.97 1.58 -4.94
C TYR A 105 11.14 0.47 -5.57
N GLY A 106 10.78 0.60 -6.84
CA GLY A 106 10.03 -0.41 -7.56
C GLY A 106 10.80 -1.74 -7.65
N ARG A 107 12.10 -1.68 -7.99
CA ARG A 107 13.00 -2.85 -8.00
C ARG A 107 13.09 -3.52 -6.63
N TYR A 108 13.30 -2.73 -5.57
CA TYR A 108 13.30 -3.24 -4.20
C TYR A 108 12.00 -3.99 -3.88
N LYS A 109 10.83 -3.46 -4.28
CA LYS A 109 9.55 -4.14 -4.05
C LYS A 109 9.41 -5.42 -4.88
N ILE A 110 9.90 -5.44 -6.12
CA ILE A 110 9.97 -6.66 -6.95
C ILE A 110 10.83 -7.73 -6.25
N ASP A 111 12.00 -7.36 -5.74
CA ASP A 111 12.89 -8.27 -5.03
C ASP A 111 12.24 -8.84 -3.76
N CYS A 112 11.49 -8.01 -3.03
CA CYS A 112 10.71 -8.46 -1.87
C CYS A 112 9.59 -9.44 -2.27
N GLU A 113 8.81 -9.13 -3.34
CA GLU A 113 7.78 -10.04 -3.85
C GLU A 113 8.39 -11.40 -4.22
N ASN A 114 9.52 -11.41 -4.94
CA ASN A 114 10.23 -12.62 -5.33
C ASN A 114 10.68 -13.44 -4.11
N ALA A 115 11.27 -12.78 -3.11
CA ALA A 115 11.73 -13.44 -1.89
C ALA A 115 10.56 -14.04 -1.10
N VAL A 116 9.43 -13.34 -1.03
CA VAL A 116 8.20 -13.82 -0.36
C VAL A 116 7.61 -15.03 -1.09
N LEU A 117 7.47 -14.95 -2.41
CA LEU A 117 6.95 -16.05 -3.25
C LEU A 117 7.82 -17.31 -3.19
N LEU A 118 9.15 -17.13 -3.08
CA LEU A 118 10.07 -18.25 -2.94
C LEU A 118 9.99 -18.93 -1.55
N ALA A 119 9.71 -18.15 -0.51
CA ALA A 119 9.80 -18.59 0.90
C ALA A 119 8.49 -19.10 1.48
N ASN A 120 7.34 -18.79 0.87
CA ASN A 120 6.02 -19.17 1.35
C ASN A 120 5.17 -19.70 0.17
N GLU A 121 4.57 -20.86 0.32
CA GLU A 121 3.76 -21.49 -0.73
C GLU A 121 2.39 -20.81 -0.93
N ARG A 122 1.92 -20.08 0.06
CA ARG A 122 0.58 -19.47 0.09
C ARG A 122 0.59 -18.02 0.58
N PRO A 123 1.50 -17.16 0.12
CA PRO A 123 1.55 -15.79 0.59
C PRO A 123 0.40 -14.97 0.00
N VAL A 124 0.00 -13.93 0.71
CA VAL A 124 -0.84 -12.85 0.19
C VAL A 124 0.05 -11.66 -0.11
N ILE A 125 0.08 -11.21 -1.36
CA ILE A 125 0.79 -10.00 -1.79
C ILE A 125 -0.25 -8.98 -2.22
N ALA A 126 -0.34 -7.85 -1.51
CA ALA A 126 -1.25 -6.76 -1.83
C ALA A 126 -0.47 -5.61 -2.49
N ARG A 127 -0.64 -5.40 -3.81
CA ARG A 127 -0.16 -4.21 -4.51
C ARG A 127 -1.16 -3.09 -4.30
N ILE A 128 -0.68 -1.97 -3.80
CA ILE A 128 -1.48 -0.80 -3.47
C ILE A 128 -1.03 0.41 -4.28
N GLY A 129 -1.97 1.32 -4.53
CA GLY A 129 -1.70 2.64 -5.10
C GLY A 129 -1.39 3.70 -4.03
N TRP A 130 -1.46 4.97 -4.44
CA TRP A 130 -1.26 6.11 -3.55
C TRP A 130 -2.41 6.22 -2.55
N GLN A 131 -2.09 6.41 -1.28
CA GLN A 131 -3.07 6.39 -0.19
C GLN A 131 -3.61 7.79 0.08
N ILE A 132 -4.92 7.88 0.32
CA ILE A 132 -5.64 9.11 0.72
C ILE A 132 -5.93 9.00 2.21
N ASP A 133 -5.41 9.93 3.02
CA ASP A 133 -5.69 10.03 4.46
C ASP A 133 -5.70 11.50 4.91
N ALA A 134 -6.82 11.94 5.49
CA ALA A 134 -6.97 13.30 6.02
C ALA A 134 -6.68 13.39 7.53
N THR A 135 -6.47 12.29 8.21
CA THR A 135 -6.45 12.27 9.67
C THR A 135 -5.06 12.49 10.25
N GLN A 136 -4.01 12.17 9.49
CA GLN A 136 -2.63 12.34 9.93
C GLN A 136 -1.72 12.72 8.75
N PRO A 137 -0.76 13.63 8.98
CA PRO A 137 0.29 13.92 8.01
C PRO A 137 1.18 12.69 7.81
N GLY A 138 1.85 12.63 6.68
CA GLY A 138 2.79 11.57 6.36
C GLY A 138 2.79 11.23 4.87
N ASN A 139 3.23 10.02 4.52
CA ASN A 139 3.29 9.59 3.13
C ASN A 139 1.88 9.25 2.61
N ASN A 140 1.10 10.28 2.29
CA ASN A 140 -0.23 10.17 1.69
C ASN A 140 -0.48 11.31 0.71
N MET A 141 -1.51 11.16 -0.13
CA MET A 141 -1.82 12.09 -1.21
C MET A 141 -2.15 13.49 -0.70
N LEU A 142 -2.97 13.62 0.34
CA LEU A 142 -3.38 14.94 0.83
C LEU A 142 -2.19 15.74 1.37
N THR A 143 -1.31 15.10 2.15
CA THR A 143 -0.08 15.74 2.65
C THR A 143 0.80 16.21 1.48
N ALA A 144 0.97 15.38 0.46
CA ALA A 144 1.79 15.74 -0.69
C ALA A 144 1.20 16.93 -1.47
N LEU A 145 -0.12 16.96 -1.67
CA LEU A 145 -0.79 18.07 -2.37
C LEU A 145 -0.79 19.35 -1.53
N ASP A 146 -0.95 19.27 -0.21
CA ASP A 146 -0.77 20.40 0.72
C ASP A 146 0.66 20.98 0.61
N ASP A 147 1.68 20.10 0.54
CA ASP A 147 3.08 20.50 0.41
C ASP A 147 3.39 21.12 -0.96
N TRP A 148 2.80 20.61 -2.05
CA TRP A 148 2.93 21.21 -3.39
C TRP A 148 2.31 22.60 -3.41
N GLN A 149 1.07 22.74 -2.90
CA GLN A 149 0.42 24.05 -2.80
C GLN A 149 1.28 25.05 -2.00
N LYS A 150 1.83 24.61 -0.88
CA LYS A 150 2.67 25.47 -0.02
C LYS A 150 3.99 25.86 -0.68
N ARG A 151 4.64 24.94 -1.38
CA ARG A 151 5.94 25.14 -2.01
C ARG A 151 5.85 25.95 -3.29
N ASP A 152 4.89 25.62 -4.16
CA ASP A 152 4.80 26.08 -5.55
C ASP A 152 3.64 27.06 -5.77
N GLY A 153 2.81 27.31 -4.74
CA GLY A 153 1.60 28.12 -4.81
C GLY A 153 0.45 27.46 -5.60
N ARG A 154 0.66 26.21 -6.03
CA ARG A 154 -0.30 25.45 -6.84
C ARG A 154 -0.11 23.95 -6.69
N VAL A 155 -1.11 23.19 -7.13
CA VAL A 155 -1.06 21.76 -7.38
C VAL A 155 -1.02 21.53 -8.87
N SER A 156 0.13 21.14 -9.40
CA SER A 156 0.32 20.78 -10.82
C SER A 156 -0.22 19.38 -11.05
N ALA A 157 -1.34 19.24 -11.78
CA ALA A 157 -2.08 17.99 -11.90
C ALA A 157 -2.25 17.56 -13.36
N SER A 158 -1.55 16.50 -13.77
CA SER A 158 -1.67 15.98 -15.14
C SER A 158 -3.01 15.29 -15.37
N HIS A 159 -3.72 15.70 -16.44
CA HIS A 159 -4.91 15.01 -16.93
C HIS A 159 -4.58 13.79 -17.80
N ALA A 160 -3.29 13.58 -18.13
CA ALA A 160 -2.79 12.38 -18.79
C ALA A 160 -2.36 11.28 -17.78
N TRP A 161 -2.52 11.53 -16.49
CA TRP A 161 -2.23 10.57 -15.42
C TRP A 161 -3.51 10.06 -14.76
N THR A 162 -3.65 8.74 -14.73
CA THR A 162 -4.73 8.03 -14.02
C THR A 162 -4.09 7.22 -12.88
N PRO A 163 -4.00 7.78 -11.67
CA PRO A 163 -3.30 7.13 -10.57
C PRO A 163 -4.08 5.93 -10.03
N ALA A 164 -3.38 4.86 -9.63
CA ALA A 164 -3.93 3.92 -8.67
C ALA A 164 -3.98 4.60 -7.30
N CYS A 165 -5.14 4.62 -6.67
CA CYS A 165 -5.27 5.21 -5.34
C CYS A 165 -6.48 4.68 -4.57
N SER A 166 -6.43 4.82 -3.25
CA SER A 166 -7.53 4.41 -2.38
C SER A 166 -7.49 5.16 -1.04
N PHE A 167 -8.62 5.23 -0.37
CA PHE A 167 -8.65 5.70 1.01
C PHE A 167 -7.93 4.70 1.92
N MET A 168 -7.05 5.20 2.76
CA MET A 168 -6.20 4.36 3.61
C MET A 168 -6.99 3.49 4.58
N THR A 169 -8.15 3.98 5.03
CA THR A 169 -9.08 3.20 5.87
C THR A 169 -9.66 2.00 5.14
N ASP A 170 -9.99 2.17 3.84
CA ASP A 170 -10.55 1.09 3.03
C ASP A 170 -9.46 0.07 2.69
N THR A 171 -8.25 0.55 2.37
CA THR A 171 -7.08 -0.32 2.20
C THR A 171 -6.81 -1.13 3.47
N ALA A 172 -6.80 -0.50 4.64
CA ALA A 172 -6.59 -1.18 5.92
C ALA A 172 -7.67 -2.25 6.19
N ALA A 173 -8.95 -1.95 5.90
CA ALA A 173 -10.04 -2.91 6.03
C ALA A 173 -9.89 -4.11 5.06
N ALA A 174 -9.50 -3.85 3.81
CA ALA A 174 -9.25 -4.92 2.82
C ALA A 174 -8.06 -5.81 3.22
N LEU A 175 -6.96 -5.21 3.69
CA LEU A 175 -5.81 -5.96 4.21
C LEU A 175 -6.19 -6.82 5.41
N LEU A 176 -7.00 -6.30 6.35
CA LEU A 176 -7.50 -7.07 7.48
C LEU A 176 -8.36 -8.25 7.01
N GLY A 177 -9.26 -8.03 6.05
CA GLY A 177 -10.07 -9.09 5.45
C GLY A 177 -9.23 -10.21 4.83
N LEU A 178 -8.11 -9.85 4.17
CA LEU A 178 -7.15 -10.80 3.60
C LEU A 178 -6.33 -11.55 4.68
N ILE A 179 -6.15 -10.95 5.87
CA ILE A 179 -5.52 -11.62 7.02
C ILE A 179 -6.50 -12.61 7.68
N GLU A 180 -7.76 -12.19 7.85
CA GLU A 180 -8.80 -13.02 8.50
C GLU A 180 -9.23 -14.20 7.64
N ARG A 181 -9.27 -14.01 6.34
CA ARG A 181 -9.64 -15.00 5.33
C ARG A 181 -8.62 -15.01 4.20
N PRO A 182 -7.44 -15.64 4.42
CA PRO A 182 -6.35 -15.60 3.48
C PRO A 182 -6.76 -16.17 2.12
N LEU A 183 -6.58 -15.34 1.10
CA LEU A 183 -6.68 -15.73 -0.30
C LEU A 183 -5.28 -15.62 -0.91
N PRO A 184 -4.53 -16.74 -1.03
CA PRO A 184 -3.15 -16.70 -1.51
C PRO A 184 -3.03 -16.16 -2.93
N GLY A 185 -1.95 -15.45 -3.20
CA GLY A 185 -1.65 -14.86 -4.50
C GLY A 185 -1.45 -13.35 -4.44
N VAL A 186 -1.41 -12.75 -5.62
CA VAL A 186 -1.26 -11.29 -5.78
C VAL A 186 -2.64 -10.65 -5.87
N HIS A 187 -2.85 -9.60 -5.11
CA HIS A 187 -4.07 -8.80 -5.08
C HIS A 187 -3.77 -7.36 -5.45
N HIS A 188 -4.56 -6.81 -6.34
CA HIS A 188 -4.55 -5.40 -6.68
C HIS A 188 -5.62 -4.66 -5.87
N LEU A 189 -5.21 -3.66 -5.09
CA LEU A 189 -6.09 -2.85 -4.24
C LEU A 189 -6.11 -1.41 -4.75
N ASP A 190 -7.10 -1.07 -5.57
CA ASP A 190 -7.25 0.23 -6.21
C ASP A 190 -8.72 0.64 -6.30
N SER A 191 -9.09 1.75 -5.65
CA SER A 191 -10.43 2.33 -5.72
C SER A 191 -10.70 3.06 -7.03
N ASN A 192 -9.66 3.35 -7.81
CA ASN A 192 -9.76 4.00 -9.10
C ASN A 192 -9.77 3.02 -10.30
N ALA A 193 -9.67 1.72 -10.04
CA ALA A 193 -9.51 0.69 -11.07
C ALA A 193 -10.57 0.80 -12.19
N ASP A 194 -11.85 0.88 -11.83
CA ASP A 194 -12.98 0.88 -12.77
C ASP A 194 -13.41 2.30 -13.18
N GLU A 195 -13.19 3.30 -12.33
CA GLU A 195 -13.71 4.65 -12.54
C GLU A 195 -12.78 5.55 -13.36
N ALA A 196 -11.49 5.23 -13.40
CA ALA A 196 -10.48 5.92 -14.20
C ALA A 196 -10.48 7.45 -14.00
N TRP A 197 -10.52 7.92 -12.74
CA TRP A 197 -10.37 9.34 -12.45
C TRP A 197 -8.97 9.79 -12.81
N ARG A 198 -8.89 10.86 -13.59
CA ARG A 198 -7.63 11.50 -13.89
C ARG A 198 -7.15 12.27 -12.67
N PHE A 199 -5.85 12.48 -12.59
CA PHE A 199 -5.27 13.12 -11.41
C PHE A 199 -5.76 14.56 -11.18
N ASP A 200 -6.01 15.33 -12.25
CA ASP A 200 -6.59 16.67 -12.12
C ASP A 200 -8.03 16.68 -11.59
N GLU A 201 -8.85 15.70 -11.98
CA GLU A 201 -10.21 15.51 -11.46
C GLU A 201 -10.17 15.11 -9.99
N LEU A 202 -9.30 14.16 -9.67
CA LEU A 202 -9.11 13.66 -8.30
C LEU A 202 -8.63 14.78 -7.37
N ALA A 203 -7.62 15.56 -7.77
CA ALA A 203 -7.11 16.67 -6.98
C ALA A 203 -8.19 17.71 -6.66
N ARG A 204 -9.04 18.08 -7.66
CA ARG A 204 -10.16 18.99 -7.43
C ARG A 204 -11.24 18.41 -6.53
N ALA A 205 -11.54 17.11 -6.68
CA ALA A 205 -12.53 16.44 -5.81
C ALA A 205 -12.04 16.37 -4.37
N LEU A 206 -10.76 16.05 -4.16
CA LEU A 206 -10.13 16.04 -2.84
C LEU A 206 -10.11 17.45 -2.22
N ALA A 207 -9.81 18.49 -3.02
CA ALA A 207 -9.85 19.87 -2.53
C ALA A 207 -11.24 20.22 -1.99
N ARG A 208 -12.31 19.89 -2.74
CA ARG A 208 -13.70 20.13 -2.30
C ARG A 208 -14.05 19.35 -1.05
N GLU A 209 -13.79 18.03 -1.04
CA GLU A 209 -14.16 17.13 0.06
C GLU A 209 -13.49 17.52 1.37
N PHE A 210 -12.19 17.90 1.32
CA PHE A 210 -11.41 18.20 2.50
C PHE A 210 -11.23 19.71 2.77
N GLY A 211 -11.97 20.58 2.07
CA GLY A 211 -11.96 22.03 2.28
C GLY A 211 -10.56 22.63 2.08
N ARG A 212 -9.86 22.22 1.00
CA ARG A 212 -8.53 22.73 0.65
C ARG A 212 -8.59 23.81 -0.39
N ASP A 213 -7.88 24.91 -0.17
CA ASP A 213 -7.80 26.04 -1.10
C ASP A 213 -6.70 25.85 -2.17
N TRP A 214 -6.55 24.60 -2.68
CA TRP A 214 -5.54 24.31 -3.68
C TRP A 214 -5.86 24.95 -5.02
N GLN A 215 -4.83 25.58 -5.61
CA GLN A 215 -4.89 26.08 -6.98
C GLN A 215 -4.49 24.92 -7.91
N VAL A 216 -5.49 24.12 -8.35
CA VAL A 216 -5.24 22.95 -9.19
C VAL A 216 -5.09 23.38 -10.66
N GLU A 217 -3.86 23.32 -11.17
CA GLU A 217 -3.53 23.61 -12.56
C GLU A 217 -3.37 22.31 -13.35
N ALA A 218 -4.22 22.12 -14.37
CA ALA A 218 -4.15 20.97 -15.25
C ALA A 218 -3.02 21.10 -16.27
N ASN A 219 -2.31 20.00 -16.55
CA ASN A 219 -1.26 19.90 -17.56
C ASN A 219 -1.21 18.50 -18.18
N GLU A 220 -0.17 18.21 -18.99
CA GLU A 220 0.10 16.92 -19.62
C GLU A 220 1.52 16.40 -19.31
N ASP A 221 2.17 16.95 -18.29
CA ASP A 221 3.60 16.74 -18.03
C ASP A 221 3.93 15.30 -17.60
N TYR A 222 2.96 14.56 -17.09
CA TYR A 222 3.12 13.18 -16.69
C TYR A 222 1.98 12.31 -17.26
N ARG A 223 2.33 11.45 -18.22
CA ARG A 223 1.41 10.48 -18.82
C ARG A 223 1.64 9.10 -18.21
N HIS A 224 0.62 8.55 -17.54
CA HIS A 224 0.66 7.20 -16.99
C HIS A 224 -0.74 6.72 -16.62
N ASP A 225 -1.15 5.57 -17.07
CA ASP A 225 -2.31 4.85 -16.51
C ASP A 225 -1.78 3.82 -15.52
N GLN A 226 -1.83 4.16 -14.23
CA GLN A 226 -1.33 3.32 -13.15
C GLN A 226 -2.40 2.43 -12.52
N ARG A 227 -3.62 2.40 -13.05
CA ARG A 227 -4.70 1.62 -12.44
C ARG A 227 -4.32 0.14 -12.31
N LEU A 228 -4.72 -0.44 -11.17
CA LEU A 228 -4.49 -1.84 -10.84
C LEU A 228 -5.80 -2.62 -11.02
N VAL A 229 -5.85 -3.49 -12.04
CA VAL A 229 -7.03 -4.30 -12.39
C VAL A 229 -6.75 -5.80 -12.23
N GLY A 230 -7.69 -6.67 -12.59
CA GLY A 230 -7.48 -8.13 -12.67
C GLY A 230 -7.56 -8.88 -11.34
N GLY A 231 -8.01 -8.25 -10.28
CA GLY A 231 -8.21 -8.93 -8.99
C GLY A 231 -9.46 -8.44 -8.26
N PRO A 232 -10.00 -9.22 -7.32
CA PRO A 232 -11.04 -8.71 -6.44
C PRO A 232 -10.40 -7.63 -5.56
N SER A 233 -10.60 -6.35 -5.93
CA SER A 233 -10.02 -5.23 -5.15
C SER A 233 -10.60 -5.19 -3.74
N GLY A 234 -11.87 -5.58 -3.59
CA GLY A 234 -12.60 -5.48 -2.32
C GLY A 234 -12.73 -4.04 -1.80
N LEU A 235 -12.27 -3.06 -2.58
CA LEU A 235 -12.31 -1.64 -2.20
C LEU A 235 -13.55 -0.96 -2.76
N PRO A 236 -14.17 -0.05 -2.01
CA PRO A 236 -15.19 0.86 -2.55
C PRO A 236 -14.59 1.72 -3.68
N PRO A 237 -15.36 2.08 -4.71
CA PRO A 237 -14.94 3.03 -5.73
C PRO A 237 -14.74 4.42 -5.12
N LEU A 238 -13.96 5.28 -5.78
CA LEU A 238 -13.71 6.66 -5.31
C LEU A 238 -15.02 7.46 -5.18
N SER A 239 -15.98 7.24 -6.08
CA SER A 239 -17.29 7.89 -6.06
C SER A 239 -18.15 7.56 -4.84
N ALA A 240 -17.82 6.52 -4.07
CA ALA A 240 -18.47 6.25 -2.81
C ALA A 240 -18.17 7.31 -1.72
N ARG A 241 -17.10 8.10 -1.91
CA ARG A 241 -16.64 9.12 -0.96
C ARG A 241 -16.41 10.50 -1.57
N LEU A 242 -16.25 10.59 -2.89
CA LEU A 242 -15.93 11.82 -3.60
C LEU A 242 -17.00 12.12 -4.65
N ALA A 243 -17.39 13.38 -4.78
CA ALA A 243 -18.16 13.85 -5.92
C ALA A 243 -17.19 14.26 -7.05
N ARG A 244 -17.43 13.71 -8.27
CA ARG A 244 -16.63 14.05 -9.47
C ARG A 244 -16.85 15.47 -9.98
#